data_3c25847020026c6c3c8f9be9f5eeedc5
#
_entry.id   3c25847020026c6c3c8f9be9f5eeedc5
#
_cell.length_a   1.000
_cell.length_b   1.000
_cell.length_c   1.000
_cell.angle_alpha   90.00
_cell.angle_beta   90.00
_cell.angle_gamma   90.00
#
_symmetry.space_group_name_H-M   'P 1'
#
loop_
_entity.id
_entity.type
_entity.pdbx_description
1 polymer ?
#
loop_
_entity_poly.entity_id
_entity_poly.type
_entity_poly.pdbx_seq_one_letter_code
_entity_poly.pdbx_strand_id
1 'polypeptide(L)'
;MAQAVATLEQAHGAGEVGHEAEHADHPHSSTGLDSRKLLMWLFLASDCMFFGSLIAMYMIYRGDAERMYLAGQGSGPVPHEILDIPYTSISAFVLLMSSLTMVLALASIQRGNQRGLRVWLGATAALGLVFLGGQFYEFTSFYHEGLGLTTNIFGNAFFTLTGFHGAHVTIGVVWLISLIVVSLRGGVRQDQSLNVEIAGLYWHFVDIVWIVIFTLVYLIPYDKVETVGQQAEQGFRLIGLG
;
A
#
# COMPACT_ATOMS: atom_id res chain seq x y z
N MET A 1 55.05 50.83 34.40
CA MET A 1 55.37 49.53 33.78
C MET A 1 54.50 48.35 34.34
N ALA A 2 53.94 48.47 35.54
CA ALA A 2 53.13 47.36 36.10
C ALA A 2 51.71 47.26 35.58
N GLN A 3 51.13 48.28 34.94
CA GLN A 3 49.80 48.25 34.38
C GLN A 3 49.70 47.67 32.95
N ALA A 4 50.84 47.65 32.23
CA ALA A 4 50.85 47.12 30.89
C ALA A 4 50.95 45.55 30.83
N VAL A 5 51.42 44.92 31.92
CA VAL A 5 51.56 43.46 32.02
C VAL A 5 50.21 42.83 32.43
N ALA A 6 49.41 43.50 33.22
CA ALA A 6 48.10 43.00 33.64
C ALA A 6 47.08 42.95 32.50
N THR A 7 47.20 43.80 31.47
CA THR A 7 46.33 43.79 30.26
C THR A 7 46.65 42.71 29.26
N LEU A 8 47.85 42.16 29.27
CA LEU A 8 48.25 41.06 28.37
C LEU A 8 47.84 39.68 28.94
N GLU A 9 47.74 39.55 30.24
CA GLU A 9 47.33 38.31 30.90
C GLU A 9 45.81 38.09 30.83
N GLN A 10 45.02 39.16 30.74
CA GLN A 10 43.56 39.05 30.51
C GLN A 10 43.15 38.76 29.07
N ALA A 11 44.03 38.91 28.09
CA ALA A 11 43.76 38.61 26.70
C ALA A 11 44.00 37.13 26.31
N HIS A 12 44.62 36.34 27.20
CA HIS A 12 44.94 34.92 26.91
C HIS A 12 43.95 33.92 27.55
N GLY A 13 43.00 34.38 28.31
CA GLY A 13 42.00 33.53 28.97
C GLY A 13 40.63 33.40 28.26
N ALA A 14 40.48 33.96 27.06
CA ALA A 14 39.19 33.98 26.34
C ALA A 14 39.23 33.15 25.05
N GLY A 15 39.77 31.96 25.09
CA GLY A 15 39.96 31.10 23.95
C GLY A 15 39.55 29.64 24.17
N GLU A 16 38.65 29.37 25.15
CA GLU A 16 37.91 28.11 25.12
C GLU A 16 36.67 28.31 24.24
N VAL A 17 36.91 28.09 22.94
CA VAL A 17 35.85 27.85 21.97
C VAL A 17 35.19 26.55 22.38
N GLY A 18 34.05 26.68 23.06
CA GLY A 18 33.13 25.55 23.23
C GLY A 18 32.87 24.95 21.85
N HIS A 19 33.28 23.72 21.66
CA HIS A 19 32.74 22.86 20.61
C HIS A 19 31.25 22.69 20.91
N GLU A 20 30.45 23.69 20.53
CA GLU A 20 29.06 23.43 20.21
C GLU A 20 29.09 22.35 19.16
N ALA A 21 28.64 21.14 19.53
CA ALA A 21 28.36 20.09 18.61
C ALA A 21 27.38 20.66 17.59
N GLU A 22 27.93 21.09 16.48
CA GLU A 22 27.21 21.46 15.27
C GLU A 22 26.30 20.27 14.98
N HIS A 23 25.02 20.39 15.37
CA HIS A 23 23.98 19.47 14.91
C HIS A 23 24.11 19.50 13.39
N ALA A 24 24.67 18.44 12.84
CA ALA A 24 24.78 18.24 11.41
C ALA A 24 23.38 18.46 10.84
N ASP A 25 23.18 19.65 10.33
CA ASP A 25 22.00 20.04 9.57
C ASP A 25 22.02 19.10 8.35
N HIS A 26 21.20 18.08 8.41
CA HIS A 26 21.09 17.11 7.31
C HIS A 26 20.74 17.93 6.08
N PRO A 27 21.51 17.84 4.98
CA PRO A 27 21.28 18.66 3.82
C PRO A 27 19.85 18.43 3.35
N HIS A 28 19.00 19.45 3.58
CA HIS A 28 17.66 19.48 2.99
C HIS A 28 17.85 19.31 1.50
N SER A 29 17.17 18.31 0.92
CA SER A 29 17.21 18.09 -0.52
C SER A 29 16.85 19.42 -1.21
N SER A 30 17.40 19.70 -2.37
CA SER A 30 17.14 20.93 -3.15
C SER A 30 15.64 21.16 -3.41
N THR A 31 14.81 20.16 -3.20
CA THR A 31 13.35 20.19 -3.33
C THR A 31 12.61 20.54 -2.04
N GLY A 32 13.30 20.71 -0.90
CA GLY A 32 12.68 20.96 0.42
C GLY A 32 11.89 19.79 1.00
N LEU A 33 11.91 18.61 0.36
CA LEU A 33 11.26 17.40 0.83
C LEU A 33 12.24 16.53 1.63
N ASP A 34 11.75 15.90 2.71
CA ASP A 34 12.53 14.91 3.44
C ASP A 34 12.85 13.70 2.53
N SER A 35 14.12 13.30 2.50
CA SER A 35 14.62 12.20 1.66
C SER A 35 13.88 10.88 1.89
N ARG A 36 13.41 10.62 3.11
CA ARG A 36 12.61 9.43 3.46
C ARG A 36 11.25 9.44 2.76
N LYS A 37 10.62 10.60 2.70
CA LYS A 37 9.32 10.77 2.02
C LYS A 37 9.47 10.63 0.51
N LEU A 38 10.54 11.19 -0.06
CA LEU A 38 10.86 11.02 -1.48
C LEU A 38 11.10 9.55 -1.84
N LEU A 39 11.86 8.83 -1.01
CA LEU A 39 12.13 7.41 -1.21
C LEU A 39 10.85 6.58 -1.16
N MET A 40 9.91 6.89 -0.24
CA MET A 40 8.61 6.24 -0.20
C MET A 40 7.80 6.50 -1.48
N TRP A 41 7.78 7.72 -2.00
CA TRP A 41 7.09 8.03 -3.27
C TRP A 41 7.67 7.25 -4.46
N LEU A 42 8.99 7.12 -4.54
CA LEU A 42 9.65 6.31 -5.59
C LEU A 42 9.31 4.82 -5.46
N PHE A 43 9.28 4.31 -4.22
CA PHE A 43 8.86 2.94 -3.95
C PHE A 43 7.41 2.70 -4.39
N LEU A 44 6.48 3.56 -4.00
CA LEU A 44 5.06 3.46 -4.38
C LEU A 44 4.87 3.57 -5.90
N ALA A 45 5.65 4.41 -6.59
CA ALA A 45 5.62 4.51 -8.05
C ALA A 45 6.07 3.20 -8.71
N SER A 46 7.11 2.55 -8.18
CA SER A 46 7.55 1.22 -8.62
C SER A 46 6.46 0.16 -8.40
N ASP A 47 5.81 0.18 -7.24
CA ASP A 47 4.73 -0.74 -6.92
C ASP A 47 3.47 -0.52 -7.78
N CYS A 48 3.18 0.72 -8.18
CA CYS A 48 2.14 1.01 -9.17
C CYS A 48 2.41 0.27 -10.49
N MET A 49 3.64 0.27 -10.99
CA MET A 49 4.00 -0.45 -12.22
C MET A 49 3.90 -1.96 -12.03
N PHE A 50 4.32 -2.46 -10.87
CA PHE A 50 4.22 -3.87 -10.54
C PHE A 50 2.76 -4.35 -10.51
N PHE A 51 1.89 -3.71 -9.73
CA PHE A 51 0.47 -4.07 -9.70
C PHE A 51 -0.23 -3.81 -11.04
N GLY A 52 0.12 -2.75 -11.75
CA GLY A 52 -0.40 -2.49 -13.11
C GLY A 52 -0.11 -3.64 -14.07
N SER A 53 1.09 -4.22 -14.03
CA SER A 53 1.44 -5.38 -14.85
C SER A 53 0.65 -6.64 -14.46
N LEU A 54 0.45 -6.90 -13.16
CA LEU A 54 -0.35 -8.02 -12.68
C LEU A 54 -1.83 -7.87 -13.06
N ILE A 55 -2.37 -6.66 -12.98
CA ILE A 55 -3.76 -6.36 -13.40
C ILE A 55 -3.91 -6.57 -14.91
N ALA A 56 -2.96 -6.09 -15.71
CA ALA A 56 -2.99 -6.30 -17.16
C ALA A 56 -2.94 -7.79 -17.51
N MET A 57 -2.06 -8.55 -16.86
CA MET A 57 -1.97 -10.01 -17.00
C MET A 57 -3.31 -10.68 -16.64
N TYR A 58 -3.91 -10.30 -15.51
CA TYR A 58 -5.20 -10.84 -15.09
C TYR A 58 -6.31 -10.57 -16.12
N MET A 59 -6.40 -9.35 -16.65
CA MET A 59 -7.42 -8.97 -17.63
C MET A 59 -7.31 -9.78 -18.94
N ILE A 60 -6.09 -10.03 -19.40
CA ILE A 60 -5.84 -10.85 -20.60
C ILE A 60 -6.31 -12.29 -20.36
N TYR A 61 -5.85 -12.92 -19.30
CA TYR A 61 -6.15 -14.35 -19.03
C TYR A 61 -7.60 -14.59 -18.60
N ARG A 62 -8.25 -13.60 -18.00
CA ARG A 62 -9.68 -13.66 -17.73
C ARG A 62 -10.49 -13.82 -19.03
N GLY A 63 -10.18 -13.03 -20.06
CA GLY A 63 -10.86 -13.11 -21.35
C GLY A 63 -10.63 -14.45 -22.06
N ASP A 64 -9.41 -14.98 -22.01
CA ASP A 64 -9.08 -16.26 -22.61
C ASP A 64 -9.75 -17.45 -21.90
N ALA A 65 -9.81 -17.42 -20.55
CA ALA A 65 -10.48 -18.47 -19.78
C ALA A 65 -11.96 -18.58 -20.12
N GLU A 66 -12.65 -17.45 -20.24
CA GLU A 66 -14.07 -17.39 -20.59
C GLU A 66 -14.33 -17.88 -22.03
N ARG A 67 -13.49 -17.47 -22.98
CA ARG A 67 -13.57 -17.96 -24.38
C ARG A 67 -13.39 -19.47 -24.47
N MET A 68 -12.42 -20.03 -23.74
CA MET A 68 -12.18 -21.46 -23.66
C MET A 68 -13.37 -22.19 -23.05
N TYR A 69 -13.99 -21.65 -22.02
CA TYR A 69 -15.18 -22.22 -21.39
C TYR A 69 -16.37 -22.26 -22.36
N LEU A 70 -16.66 -21.15 -23.04
CA LEU A 70 -17.73 -21.04 -24.02
C LEU A 70 -17.50 -21.99 -25.24
N ALA A 71 -16.23 -22.24 -25.58
CA ALA A 71 -15.85 -23.19 -26.64
C ALA A 71 -15.90 -24.65 -26.18
N GLY A 72 -16.27 -24.95 -24.93
CA GLY A 72 -16.27 -26.31 -24.36
C GLY A 72 -14.88 -26.93 -24.19
N GLN A 73 -13.84 -26.13 -24.22
CA GLN A 73 -12.43 -26.54 -24.11
C GLN A 73 -11.81 -26.18 -22.75
N GLY A 74 -12.51 -25.38 -21.91
CA GLY A 74 -12.05 -24.94 -20.60
C GLY A 74 -12.21 -26.01 -19.53
N SER A 75 -11.24 -26.15 -18.64
CA SER A 75 -11.33 -27.00 -17.46
C SER A 75 -11.36 -26.12 -16.20
N GLY A 76 -12.30 -26.42 -15.30
CA GLY A 76 -12.45 -25.74 -14.01
C GLY A 76 -13.43 -24.56 -14.03
N PRO A 77 -13.71 -24.01 -12.84
CA PRO A 77 -14.71 -22.95 -12.67
C PRO A 77 -14.27 -21.63 -13.28
N VAL A 78 -15.23 -20.85 -13.73
CA VAL A 78 -15.07 -19.55 -14.39
C VAL A 78 -15.39 -18.39 -13.42
N PRO A 79 -14.94 -17.16 -13.72
CA PRO A 79 -15.08 -16.01 -12.82
C PRO A 79 -16.50 -15.77 -12.31
N HIS A 80 -17.50 -15.87 -13.18
CA HIS A 80 -18.90 -15.55 -12.83
C HIS A 80 -19.58 -16.57 -11.91
N GLU A 81 -19.00 -17.77 -11.76
CA GLU A 81 -19.56 -18.83 -10.91
C GLU A 81 -19.05 -18.74 -9.47
N ILE A 82 -17.88 -18.12 -9.25
CA ILE A 82 -17.17 -18.22 -7.98
C ILE A 82 -17.12 -16.89 -7.24
N LEU A 83 -17.08 -15.75 -7.96
CA LEU A 83 -16.85 -14.45 -7.35
C LEU A 83 -18.09 -13.98 -6.53
N ASP A 84 -17.99 -14.00 -5.19
CA ASP A 84 -19.03 -13.51 -4.28
C ASP A 84 -18.90 -11.99 -4.09
N ILE A 85 -19.61 -11.22 -4.96
CA ILE A 85 -19.58 -9.75 -4.93
C ILE A 85 -20.06 -9.18 -3.59
N PRO A 86 -21.15 -9.63 -2.97
CA PRO A 86 -21.61 -9.14 -1.66
C PRO A 86 -20.56 -9.27 -0.56
N TYR A 87 -19.94 -10.44 -0.43
CA TYR A 87 -18.93 -10.70 0.58
C TYR A 87 -17.67 -9.83 0.41
N THR A 88 -17.15 -9.79 -0.82
CA THR A 88 -15.94 -9.01 -1.13
C THR A 88 -16.20 -7.51 -1.04
N SER A 89 -17.44 -7.04 -1.30
CA SER A 89 -17.83 -5.64 -1.09
C SER A 89 -17.76 -5.23 0.39
N ILE A 90 -18.19 -6.10 1.31
CA ILE A 90 -18.08 -5.86 2.75
C ILE A 90 -16.60 -5.80 3.15
N SER A 91 -15.79 -6.74 2.68
CA SER A 91 -14.35 -6.74 2.94
C SER A 91 -13.65 -5.49 2.41
N ALA A 92 -14.03 -5.02 1.21
CA ALA A 92 -13.53 -3.77 0.64
C ALA A 92 -13.94 -2.55 1.49
N PHE A 93 -15.17 -2.52 1.99
CA PHE A 93 -15.65 -1.46 2.88
C PHE A 93 -14.87 -1.43 4.20
N VAL A 94 -14.58 -2.59 4.80
CA VAL A 94 -13.77 -2.69 6.02
C VAL A 94 -12.37 -2.10 5.80
N LEU A 95 -11.75 -2.40 4.66
CA LEU A 95 -10.44 -1.86 4.31
C LEU A 95 -10.49 -0.35 4.12
N LEU A 96 -11.50 0.19 3.42
CA LEU A 96 -11.74 1.63 3.28
C LEU A 96 -11.91 2.34 4.62
N MET A 97 -12.63 1.73 5.57
CA MET A 97 -12.77 2.28 6.93
C MET A 97 -11.43 2.31 7.66
N SER A 98 -10.53 1.37 7.38
CA SER A 98 -9.17 1.39 7.94
C SER A 98 -8.36 2.58 7.45
N SER A 99 -8.57 3.04 6.22
CA SER A 99 -7.96 4.25 5.66
C SER A 99 -8.35 5.50 6.46
N LEU A 100 -9.62 5.62 6.84
CA LEU A 100 -10.09 6.71 7.70
C LEU A 100 -9.43 6.67 9.09
N THR A 101 -9.35 5.49 9.71
CA THR A 101 -8.71 5.36 11.03
C THR A 101 -7.22 5.70 10.98
N MET A 102 -6.54 5.45 9.86
CA MET A 102 -5.15 5.84 9.66
C MET A 102 -4.97 7.37 9.62
N VAL A 103 -5.86 8.09 8.95
CA VAL A 103 -5.87 9.57 8.95
C VAL A 103 -6.08 10.11 10.38
N LEU A 104 -6.97 9.50 11.16
CA LEU A 104 -7.22 9.89 12.56
C LEU A 104 -6.01 9.61 13.46
N ALA A 105 -5.23 8.55 13.16
CA ALA A 105 -3.98 8.27 13.84
C ALA A 105 -2.94 9.38 13.58
N LEU A 106 -2.78 9.78 12.32
CA LEU A 106 -1.88 10.88 11.94
C LEU A 106 -2.31 12.21 12.58
N ALA A 107 -3.60 12.54 12.54
CA ALA A 107 -4.12 13.74 13.18
C ALA A 107 -3.92 13.71 14.71
N SER A 108 -3.95 12.54 15.35
CA SER A 108 -3.73 12.39 16.78
C SER A 108 -2.29 12.67 17.18
N ILE A 109 -1.29 12.19 16.42
CA ILE A 109 0.12 12.46 16.72
C ILE A 109 0.46 13.94 16.49
N GLN A 110 -0.07 14.56 15.43
CA GLN A 110 0.12 15.98 15.15
C GLN A 110 -0.41 16.88 16.26
N ARG A 111 -1.46 16.44 16.97
CA ARG A 111 -2.00 17.12 18.16
C ARG A 111 -1.31 16.73 19.46
N GLY A 112 -0.25 15.91 19.42
CA GLY A 112 0.45 15.42 20.61
C GLY A 112 -0.31 14.38 21.44
N ASN A 113 -1.45 13.86 20.96
CA ASN A 113 -2.27 12.89 21.66
C ASN A 113 -1.77 11.46 21.43
N GLN A 114 -0.88 10.99 22.28
CA GLN A 114 -0.29 9.64 22.20
C GLN A 114 -1.31 8.50 22.42
N ARG A 115 -2.33 8.74 23.27
CA ARG A 115 -3.39 7.74 23.49
C ARG A 115 -4.24 7.58 22.23
N GLY A 116 -4.64 8.69 21.62
CA GLY A 116 -5.37 8.70 20.37
C GLY A 116 -4.60 8.01 19.25
N LEU A 117 -3.29 8.29 19.10
CA LEU A 117 -2.43 7.62 18.14
C LEU A 117 -2.51 6.10 18.27
N ARG A 118 -2.30 5.57 19.47
CA ARG A 118 -2.30 4.11 19.73
C ARG A 118 -3.65 3.46 19.45
N VAL A 119 -4.74 4.12 19.83
CA VAL A 119 -6.10 3.63 19.59
C VAL A 119 -6.39 3.56 18.09
N TRP A 120 -6.11 4.62 17.37
CA TRP A 120 -6.38 4.67 15.93
C TRP A 120 -5.46 3.77 15.10
N LEU A 121 -4.16 3.68 15.42
CA LEU A 121 -3.27 2.69 14.80
C LEU A 121 -3.72 1.26 15.09
N GLY A 122 -4.18 0.99 16.33
CA GLY A 122 -4.74 -0.31 16.70
C GLY A 122 -6.01 -0.64 15.94
N ALA A 123 -6.91 0.33 15.76
CA ALA A 123 -8.11 0.17 14.95
C ALA A 123 -7.76 -0.13 13.47
N THR A 124 -6.81 0.60 12.89
CA THR A 124 -6.34 0.36 11.52
C THR A 124 -5.78 -1.06 11.37
N ALA A 125 -4.90 -1.48 12.28
CA ALA A 125 -4.33 -2.83 12.26
C ALA A 125 -5.38 -3.92 12.43
N ALA A 126 -6.37 -3.71 13.33
CA ALA A 126 -7.46 -4.66 13.55
C ALA A 126 -8.35 -4.81 12.31
N LEU A 127 -8.73 -3.71 11.66
CA LEU A 127 -9.52 -3.74 10.42
C LEU A 127 -8.73 -4.41 9.27
N GLY A 128 -7.41 -4.15 9.17
CA GLY A 128 -6.53 -4.85 8.24
C GLY A 128 -6.46 -6.36 8.50
N LEU A 129 -6.42 -6.78 9.75
CA LEU A 129 -6.45 -8.21 10.11
C LEU A 129 -7.81 -8.86 9.78
N VAL A 130 -8.93 -8.15 9.99
CA VAL A 130 -10.26 -8.61 9.60
C VAL A 130 -10.32 -8.82 8.08
N PHE A 131 -9.80 -7.89 7.31
CA PHE A 131 -9.70 -8.01 5.85
C PHE A 131 -8.86 -9.24 5.44
N LEU A 132 -7.66 -9.43 6.03
CA LEU A 132 -6.80 -10.59 5.74
C LEU A 132 -7.47 -11.92 6.11
N GLY A 133 -8.21 -11.95 7.23
CA GLY A 133 -8.99 -13.12 7.63
C GLY A 133 -10.08 -13.44 6.62
N GLY A 134 -10.77 -12.41 6.11
CA GLY A 134 -11.75 -12.54 5.04
C GLY A 134 -11.17 -13.07 3.74
N GLN A 135 -10.02 -12.53 3.33
CA GLN A 135 -9.31 -12.98 2.13
C GLN A 135 -8.83 -14.43 2.25
N PHE A 136 -8.34 -14.82 3.43
CA PHE A 136 -7.95 -16.21 3.68
C PHE A 136 -9.15 -17.16 3.59
N TYR A 137 -10.31 -16.77 4.14
CA TYR A 137 -11.55 -17.53 4.04
C TYR A 137 -11.98 -17.69 2.56
N GLU A 138 -11.98 -16.61 1.80
CA GLU A 138 -12.33 -16.59 0.37
C GLU A 138 -11.41 -17.51 -0.45
N PHE A 139 -10.09 -17.45 -0.22
CA PHE A 139 -9.12 -18.34 -0.88
C PHE A 139 -9.35 -19.81 -0.56
N THR A 140 -9.71 -20.12 0.70
CA THR A 140 -10.02 -21.48 1.11
C THR A 140 -11.30 -21.98 0.43
N SER A 141 -12.33 -21.14 0.32
CA SER A 141 -13.58 -21.46 -0.39
C SER A 141 -13.31 -21.77 -1.87
N PHE A 142 -12.56 -20.90 -2.57
CA PHE A 142 -12.23 -21.10 -3.96
C PHE A 142 -11.42 -22.39 -4.19
N TYR A 143 -10.52 -22.72 -3.28
CA TYR A 143 -9.78 -23.97 -3.34
C TYR A 143 -10.68 -25.20 -3.21
N HIS A 144 -11.71 -25.14 -2.34
CA HIS A 144 -12.71 -26.21 -2.20
C HIS A 144 -13.63 -26.34 -3.42
N GLU A 145 -13.88 -25.23 -4.13
CA GLU A 145 -14.65 -25.20 -5.38
C GLU A 145 -13.83 -25.66 -6.61
N GLY A 146 -12.56 -26.02 -6.38
CA GLY A 146 -11.67 -26.54 -7.41
C GLY A 146 -10.86 -25.49 -8.15
N LEU A 147 -10.92 -24.21 -7.74
CA LEU A 147 -10.05 -23.18 -8.28
C LEU A 147 -8.75 -23.11 -7.47
N GLY A 148 -7.65 -23.48 -8.09
CA GLY A 148 -6.31 -23.41 -7.49
C GLY A 148 -5.33 -22.66 -8.39
N LEU A 149 -4.13 -22.43 -7.87
CA LEU A 149 -3.02 -21.81 -8.61
C LEU A 149 -2.67 -22.54 -9.92
N THR A 150 -2.91 -23.84 -9.99
CA THR A 150 -2.53 -24.70 -11.12
C THR A 150 -3.71 -25.24 -11.92
N THR A 151 -4.96 -24.90 -11.53
CA THR A 151 -6.16 -25.46 -12.16
C THR A 151 -6.36 -24.88 -13.56
N ASN A 152 -6.26 -23.57 -13.70
CA ASN A 152 -6.35 -22.87 -14.98
C ASN A 152 -5.55 -21.56 -14.95
N ILE A 153 -5.34 -20.95 -16.13
CA ILE A 153 -4.58 -19.71 -16.26
C ILE A 153 -5.26 -18.56 -15.52
N PHE A 154 -6.60 -18.53 -15.50
CA PHE A 154 -7.37 -17.54 -14.74
C PHE A 154 -7.10 -17.65 -13.24
N GLY A 155 -7.20 -18.85 -12.66
CA GLY A 155 -6.89 -19.08 -11.25
C GLY A 155 -5.47 -18.65 -10.89
N ASN A 156 -4.49 -18.98 -11.75
CA ASN A 156 -3.11 -18.53 -11.53
C ASN A 156 -3.01 -17.00 -11.47
N ALA A 157 -3.58 -16.29 -12.45
CA ALA A 157 -3.54 -14.82 -12.49
C ALA A 157 -4.28 -14.18 -11.31
N PHE A 158 -5.45 -14.72 -10.94
CA PHE A 158 -6.25 -14.26 -9.81
C PHE A 158 -5.51 -14.41 -8.48
N PHE A 159 -5.05 -15.64 -8.15
CA PHE A 159 -4.35 -15.89 -6.89
C PHE A 159 -3.01 -15.16 -6.82
N THR A 160 -2.33 -14.96 -7.93
CA THR A 160 -1.10 -14.18 -7.96
C THR A 160 -1.39 -12.71 -7.65
N LEU A 161 -2.33 -12.08 -8.34
CA LEU A 161 -2.68 -10.66 -8.14
C LEU A 161 -3.17 -10.39 -6.72
N THR A 162 -4.18 -11.14 -6.26
CA THR A 162 -4.79 -10.95 -4.94
C THR A 162 -3.87 -11.42 -3.81
N GLY A 163 -3.05 -12.45 -4.03
CA GLY A 163 -2.06 -12.94 -3.07
C GLY A 163 -0.92 -11.93 -2.84
N PHE A 164 -0.39 -11.31 -3.89
CA PHE A 164 0.60 -10.23 -3.74
C PHE A 164 0.00 -9.01 -3.02
N HIS A 165 -1.26 -8.67 -3.33
CA HIS A 165 -1.95 -7.62 -2.59
C HIS A 165 -2.07 -7.98 -1.10
N GLY A 166 -2.52 -9.18 -0.75
CA GLY A 166 -2.61 -9.66 0.63
C GLY A 166 -1.26 -9.67 1.35
N ALA A 167 -0.17 -9.99 0.65
CA ALA A 167 1.19 -9.89 1.20
C ALA A 167 1.54 -8.44 1.56
N HIS A 168 1.21 -7.46 0.70
CA HIS A 168 1.41 -6.04 0.98
C HIS A 168 0.57 -5.55 2.17
N VAL A 169 -0.70 -5.97 2.27
CA VAL A 169 -1.53 -5.68 3.46
C VAL A 169 -0.89 -6.26 4.71
N THR A 170 -0.37 -7.50 4.66
CA THR A 170 0.29 -8.15 5.79
C THR A 170 1.52 -7.37 6.24
N ILE A 171 2.38 -6.95 5.31
CA ILE A 171 3.55 -6.10 5.60
C ILE A 171 3.10 -4.80 6.26
N GLY A 172 2.04 -4.16 5.74
CA GLY A 172 1.46 -2.96 6.32
C GLY A 172 0.97 -3.15 7.75
N VAL A 173 0.24 -4.24 8.03
CA VAL A 173 -0.22 -4.58 9.40
C VAL A 173 0.96 -4.78 10.35
N VAL A 174 2.00 -5.53 9.94
CA VAL A 174 3.21 -5.72 10.74
C VAL A 174 3.90 -4.38 11.02
N TRP A 175 3.95 -3.49 10.04
CA TRP A 175 4.51 -2.15 10.23
C TRP A 175 3.69 -1.32 11.22
N LEU A 176 2.35 -1.29 11.11
CA LEU A 176 1.47 -0.60 12.07
C LEU A 176 1.64 -1.14 13.49
N ILE A 177 1.71 -2.47 13.67
CA ILE A 177 1.96 -3.09 14.96
C ILE A 177 3.32 -2.66 15.51
N SER A 178 4.36 -2.60 14.69
CA SER A 178 5.69 -2.14 15.10
C SER A 178 5.66 -0.69 15.60
N LEU A 179 4.92 0.21 14.93
CA LEU A 179 4.73 1.59 15.36
C LEU A 179 3.99 1.67 16.69
N ILE A 180 2.98 0.81 16.92
CA ILE A 180 2.27 0.73 18.22
C ILE A 180 3.26 0.33 19.32
N VAL A 181 4.07 -0.71 19.11
CA VAL A 181 5.05 -1.18 20.09
C VAL A 181 6.08 -0.10 20.41
N VAL A 182 6.60 0.60 19.39
CA VAL A 182 7.53 1.72 19.58
C VAL A 182 6.86 2.88 20.33
N SER A 183 5.59 3.19 20.03
CA SER A 183 4.81 4.21 20.73
C SER A 183 4.59 3.84 22.20
N LEU A 184 4.37 2.56 22.53
CA LEU A 184 4.23 2.09 23.92
C LEU A 184 5.51 2.27 24.72
N ARG A 185 6.66 2.14 24.06
CA ARG A 185 7.99 2.37 24.66
C ARG A 185 8.39 3.86 24.71
N GLY A 186 7.50 4.77 24.34
CA GLY A 186 7.74 6.22 24.31
C GLY A 186 8.61 6.71 23.15
N GLY A 187 8.87 5.85 22.15
CA GLY A 187 9.74 6.15 21.02
C GLY A 187 9.09 6.95 19.89
N VAL A 188 7.77 7.10 19.85
CA VAL A 188 7.07 7.89 18.82
C VAL A 188 6.60 9.21 19.44
N ARG A 189 7.35 10.28 19.19
CA ARG A 189 7.03 11.63 19.67
C ARG A 189 6.41 12.46 18.54
N GLN A 190 5.92 13.66 18.86
CA GLN A 190 5.30 14.56 17.89
C GLN A 190 6.28 14.98 16.76
N ASP A 191 7.56 15.15 17.09
CA ASP A 191 8.65 15.42 16.14
C ASP A 191 8.92 14.27 15.15
N GLN A 192 8.43 13.06 15.47
CA GLN A 192 8.56 11.86 14.63
C GLN A 192 7.26 11.53 13.87
N SER A 193 6.36 12.48 13.71
CA SER A 193 5.11 12.31 12.95
C SER A 193 5.34 11.85 11.51
N LEU A 194 6.52 12.17 10.94
CA LEU A 194 6.92 11.71 9.60
C LEU A 194 6.89 10.17 9.46
N ASN A 195 7.28 9.42 10.49
CA ASN A 195 7.26 7.97 10.43
C ASN A 195 5.82 7.41 10.31
N VAL A 196 4.87 8.04 11.00
CA VAL A 196 3.45 7.69 10.90
C VAL A 196 2.87 8.14 9.55
N GLU A 197 3.30 9.30 9.05
CA GLU A 197 2.90 9.80 7.73
C GLU A 197 3.35 8.87 6.60
N ILE A 198 4.61 8.41 6.64
CA ILE A 198 5.15 7.47 5.65
C ILE A 198 4.40 6.12 5.69
N ALA A 199 4.12 5.60 6.88
CA ALA A 199 3.31 4.39 7.04
C ALA A 199 1.87 4.60 6.52
N GLY A 200 1.30 5.80 6.73
CA GLY A 200 0.01 6.20 6.18
C GLY A 200 0.00 6.23 4.65
N LEU A 201 1.02 6.80 4.02
CA LEU A 201 1.16 6.81 2.56
C LEU A 201 1.18 5.38 1.99
N TYR A 202 1.93 4.48 2.62
CA TYR A 202 1.95 3.07 2.23
C TYR A 202 0.58 2.42 2.39
N TRP A 203 -0.09 2.61 3.54
CA TRP A 203 -1.40 2.03 3.82
C TRP A 203 -2.46 2.50 2.81
N HIS A 204 -2.54 3.80 2.55
CA HIS A 204 -3.47 4.37 1.56
C HIS A 204 -3.20 3.86 0.15
N PHE A 205 -1.93 3.67 -0.22
CA PHE A 205 -1.58 3.07 -1.50
C PHE A 205 -2.13 1.64 -1.63
N VAL A 206 -1.95 0.81 -0.60
CA VAL A 206 -2.49 -0.56 -0.58
C VAL A 206 -4.01 -0.56 -0.70
N ASP A 207 -4.71 0.36 0.00
CA ASP A 207 -6.16 0.52 -0.11
C ASP A 207 -6.61 0.92 -1.52
N ILE A 208 -5.89 1.85 -2.18
CA ILE A 208 -6.17 2.26 -3.56
C ILE A 208 -6.00 1.10 -4.53
N VAL A 209 -4.91 0.34 -4.39
CA VAL A 209 -4.67 -0.85 -5.21
C VAL A 209 -5.81 -1.85 -5.07
N TRP A 210 -6.32 -2.05 -3.82
CA TRP A 210 -7.48 -2.92 -3.60
C TRP A 210 -8.75 -2.44 -4.30
N ILE A 211 -9.06 -1.14 -4.25
CA ILE A 211 -10.21 -0.56 -4.96
C ILE A 211 -10.12 -0.85 -6.46
N VAL A 212 -8.94 -0.68 -7.05
CA VAL A 212 -8.71 -0.96 -8.48
C VAL A 212 -8.90 -2.45 -8.76
N ILE A 213 -8.29 -3.33 -7.96
CA ILE A 213 -8.45 -4.79 -8.09
C ILE A 213 -9.92 -5.16 -7.95
N PHE A 214 -10.59 -4.73 -6.91
CA PHE A 214 -12.00 -5.02 -6.67
C PHE A 214 -12.89 -4.58 -7.84
N THR A 215 -12.67 -3.37 -8.35
CA THR A 215 -13.44 -2.85 -9.49
C THR A 215 -13.23 -3.70 -10.74
N LEU A 216 -11.98 -4.01 -11.09
CA LEU A 216 -11.64 -4.71 -12.34
C LEU A 216 -11.94 -6.22 -12.26
N VAL A 217 -11.79 -6.82 -11.09
CA VAL A 217 -11.98 -8.28 -10.91
C VAL A 217 -13.45 -8.62 -10.70
N TYR A 218 -14.14 -7.87 -9.83
CA TYR A 218 -15.47 -8.24 -9.35
C TYR A 218 -16.61 -7.44 -10.00
N LEU A 219 -16.40 -6.15 -10.35
CA LEU A 219 -17.49 -5.28 -10.80
C LEU A 219 -17.64 -5.18 -12.32
N ILE A 220 -16.60 -5.52 -13.11
CA ILE A 220 -16.72 -5.47 -14.58
C ILE A 220 -17.29 -6.79 -15.08
N PRO A 221 -18.54 -6.80 -15.63
CA PRO A 221 -19.13 -7.99 -16.23
C PRO A 221 -18.35 -8.41 -17.48
N TYR A 222 -18.28 -9.71 -17.73
CA TYR A 222 -17.55 -10.26 -18.87
C TYR A 222 -18.10 -9.80 -20.23
N ASP A 223 -19.42 -9.71 -20.37
CA ASP A 223 -20.11 -9.27 -21.60
C ASP A 223 -19.62 -7.91 -22.11
N LYS A 224 -19.29 -7.00 -21.19
CA LYS A 224 -18.75 -5.67 -21.55
C LYS A 224 -17.28 -5.72 -21.97
N VAL A 225 -16.49 -6.63 -21.42
CA VAL A 225 -15.08 -6.78 -21.79
C VAL A 225 -14.97 -7.32 -23.21
N GLU A 226 -15.82 -8.27 -23.59
CA GLU A 226 -15.88 -8.83 -24.94
C GLU A 226 -16.28 -7.79 -25.98
N THR A 227 -17.32 -6.98 -25.69
CA THR A 227 -17.76 -5.91 -26.60
C THR A 227 -16.69 -4.84 -26.82
N VAL A 228 -15.94 -4.46 -25.80
CA VAL A 228 -14.82 -3.49 -25.92
C VAL A 228 -13.67 -4.13 -26.73
N GLY A 229 -13.36 -5.41 -26.49
CA GLY A 229 -12.33 -6.12 -27.26
C GLY A 229 -12.67 -6.21 -28.75
N GLN A 230 -13.90 -6.58 -29.08
CA GLN A 230 -14.39 -6.65 -30.46
C GLN A 230 -14.42 -5.27 -31.14
N GLN A 231 -14.80 -4.22 -30.43
CA GLN A 231 -14.77 -2.86 -30.96
C GLN A 231 -13.33 -2.37 -31.22
N ALA A 232 -12.40 -2.69 -30.33
CA ALA A 232 -10.99 -2.38 -30.54
C ALA A 232 -10.44 -3.12 -31.77
N GLU A 233 -10.72 -4.41 -31.92
CA GLU A 233 -10.29 -5.22 -33.06
C GLU A 233 -10.90 -4.74 -34.39
N GLN A 234 -12.17 -4.35 -34.38
CA GLN A 234 -12.82 -3.69 -35.53
C GLN A 234 -12.16 -2.36 -35.87
N GLY A 235 -11.84 -1.55 -34.85
CA GLY A 235 -11.11 -0.30 -35.02
C GLY A 235 -9.73 -0.50 -35.66
N PHE A 236 -8.96 -1.51 -35.22
CA PHE A 236 -7.66 -1.85 -35.80
C PHE A 236 -7.78 -2.30 -37.27
N ARG A 237 -8.79 -3.10 -37.60
CA ARG A 237 -9.05 -3.51 -38.98
C ARG A 237 -9.42 -2.33 -39.90
N LEU A 238 -10.20 -1.37 -39.38
CA LEU A 238 -10.60 -0.18 -40.15
C LEU A 238 -9.43 0.75 -40.46
N ILE A 239 -8.41 0.80 -39.60
CA ILE A 239 -7.20 1.61 -39.82
C ILE A 239 -6.06 0.83 -40.51
N GLY A 240 -6.34 -0.40 -41.00
CA GLY A 240 -5.40 -1.18 -41.79
C GLY A 240 -4.18 -1.74 -41.02
N LEU A 241 -4.30 -1.88 -39.69
CA LEU A 241 -3.27 -2.42 -38.81
C LEU A 241 -3.59 -3.86 -38.34
N GLY A 242 -4.46 -4.59 -39.04
CA GLY A 242 -4.84 -5.96 -38.76
C GLY A 242 -4.38 -6.95 -39.82
#